data_8c064e93a4259c25b0392a06a5683dac
#
_entry.id   8c064e93a4259c25b0392a06a5683dac
#
_cell.length_a   1.000
_cell.length_b   1.000
_cell.length_c   1.000
_cell.angle_alpha   90.00
_cell.angle_beta   90.00
_cell.angle_gamma   90.00
#
_symmetry.space_group_name_H-M   'P 1'
#
loop_
_entity.id
_entity.type
_entity.pdbx_description
1 polymer ?
#
loop_
_entity_poly.entity_id
_entity_poly.type
_entity_poly.pdbx_seq_one_letter_code
_entity_poly.pdbx_strand_id
1 'polypeptide(L)'
;MGTDIEDYIGHRDGFHTFSDEEIQEITNRIVKWYHLNRRKLPWRGDQPPYSKTAEVKTTSKRESSQVSLTNFFSPKKQKKETEKEEPKTYDFVKEGITGYSEYVSEIMLQQTRVDTVIDKYIQWMQRFPTIKSLSEATEEEVNSLWSGLGYYRRAQYLVKGARVLFRSFVHS
;
A
#
# COMPACT_ATOMS: atom_id res chain seq x y z
N MET A 1 -21.48 24.23 28.78
CA MET A 1 -22.14 22.95 28.69
C MET A 1 -22.69 22.87 27.26
N GLY A 2 -22.02 22.10 26.39
CA GLY A 2 -22.52 21.86 25.05
C GLY A 2 -23.61 20.82 25.13
N THR A 3 -24.82 21.16 24.69
CA THR A 3 -25.91 20.21 24.51
C THR A 3 -25.52 19.31 23.35
N ASP A 4 -25.46 18.00 23.60
CA ASP A 4 -25.21 17.00 22.57
C ASP A 4 -26.33 17.05 21.52
N ILE A 5 -26.01 16.77 20.25
CA ILE A 5 -27.00 16.74 19.17
C ILE A 5 -28.12 15.76 19.48
N GLU A 6 -27.85 14.74 20.27
CA GLU A 6 -28.82 13.74 20.72
C GLU A 6 -29.92 14.33 21.63
N ASP A 7 -29.64 15.41 22.35
CA ASP A 7 -30.65 16.09 23.21
C ASP A 7 -31.70 16.89 22.39
N TYR A 8 -31.43 17.14 21.12
CA TYR A 8 -32.32 17.93 20.26
C TYR A 8 -33.36 17.11 19.49
N ILE A 9 -33.14 15.83 19.36
CA ILE A 9 -34.06 14.94 18.64
C ILE A 9 -34.69 14.06 19.71
N GLY A 10 -35.96 14.28 20.07
CA GLY A 10 -36.72 13.45 20.98
C GLY A 10 -36.82 12.02 20.46
N HIS A 11 -35.76 11.25 20.64
CA HIS A 11 -35.68 9.84 20.24
C HIS A 11 -36.61 9.05 21.15
N ARG A 12 -37.54 8.28 20.57
CA ARG A 12 -38.30 7.29 21.31
C ARG A 12 -37.35 6.18 21.75
N ASP A 13 -37.62 5.61 22.94
CA ASP A 13 -36.90 4.43 23.40
C ASP A 13 -36.91 3.35 22.29
N GLY A 14 -35.75 2.83 21.93
CA GLY A 14 -35.60 1.86 20.87
C GLY A 14 -35.23 2.42 19.45
N PHE A 15 -35.12 3.74 19.28
CA PHE A 15 -34.75 4.33 17.97
C PHE A 15 -33.37 3.88 17.49
N HIS A 16 -32.47 3.57 18.41
CA HIS A 16 -31.10 3.09 18.09
C HIS A 16 -30.95 1.57 18.17
N THR A 17 -32.05 0.84 18.36
CA THR A 17 -32.03 -0.63 18.39
C THR A 17 -32.50 -1.18 17.04
N PHE A 18 -31.73 -2.11 16.51
CA PHE A 18 -32.09 -2.86 15.31
C PHE A 18 -32.49 -4.27 15.69
N SER A 19 -33.48 -4.84 15.00
CA SER A 19 -33.77 -6.27 15.12
C SER A 19 -32.64 -7.10 14.51
N ASP A 20 -32.56 -8.38 14.86
CA ASP A 20 -31.55 -9.29 14.32
C ASP A 20 -31.67 -9.41 12.79
N GLU A 21 -32.88 -9.40 12.25
CA GLU A 21 -33.15 -9.42 10.81
C GLU A 21 -32.62 -8.16 10.13
N GLU A 22 -32.84 -6.97 10.71
CA GLU A 22 -32.34 -5.69 10.19
C GLU A 22 -30.81 -5.65 10.21
N ILE A 23 -30.19 -6.11 11.30
CA ILE A 23 -28.73 -6.22 11.42
C ILE A 23 -28.17 -7.11 10.31
N GLN A 24 -28.80 -8.28 10.08
CA GLN A 24 -28.37 -9.20 9.06
C GLN A 24 -28.52 -8.61 7.66
N GLU A 25 -29.61 -7.91 7.38
CA GLU A 25 -29.83 -7.26 6.08
C GLU A 25 -28.83 -6.14 5.83
N ILE A 26 -28.60 -5.27 6.80
CA ILE A 26 -27.62 -4.17 6.74
C ILE A 26 -26.21 -4.75 6.49
N THR A 27 -25.84 -5.78 7.27
CA THR A 27 -24.55 -6.45 7.13
C THR A 27 -24.35 -7.02 5.73
N ASN A 28 -25.35 -7.74 5.22
CA ASN A 28 -25.28 -8.33 3.88
C ASN A 28 -25.16 -7.26 2.80
N ARG A 29 -25.91 -6.16 2.91
CA ARG A 29 -25.84 -5.04 1.94
C ARG A 29 -24.48 -4.37 1.97
N ILE A 30 -23.92 -4.10 3.17
CA ILE A 30 -22.59 -3.49 3.33
C ILE A 30 -21.49 -4.40 2.76
N VAL A 31 -21.51 -5.68 3.11
CA VAL A 31 -20.53 -6.66 2.63
C VAL A 31 -20.58 -6.79 1.10
N LYS A 32 -21.79 -6.88 0.53
CA LYS A 32 -21.97 -6.92 -0.93
C LYS A 32 -21.43 -5.67 -1.60
N TRP A 33 -21.78 -4.49 -1.06
CA TRP A 33 -21.26 -3.23 -1.58
C TRP A 33 -19.72 -3.17 -1.49
N TYR A 34 -19.14 -3.57 -0.34
CA TYR A 34 -17.70 -3.60 -0.15
C TYR A 34 -17.01 -4.48 -1.20
N HIS A 35 -17.48 -5.69 -1.43
CA HIS A 35 -16.88 -6.59 -2.43
C HIS A 35 -16.92 -6.02 -3.85
N LEU A 36 -17.95 -5.26 -4.21
CA LEU A 36 -18.09 -4.64 -5.52
C LEU A 36 -17.24 -3.36 -5.68
N ASN A 37 -17.04 -2.61 -4.58
CA ASN A 37 -16.49 -1.26 -4.63
C ASN A 37 -15.11 -1.12 -3.97
N ARG A 38 -14.61 -2.15 -3.26
CA ARG A 38 -13.31 -2.07 -2.60
C ARG A 38 -12.17 -1.89 -3.61
N ARG A 39 -11.16 -1.14 -3.23
CA ARG A 39 -9.94 -1.02 -4.03
C ARG A 39 -9.18 -2.35 -4.04
N LYS A 40 -8.71 -2.73 -5.22
CA LYS A 40 -7.79 -3.86 -5.38
C LYS A 40 -6.39 -3.42 -5.03
N LEU A 41 -5.74 -4.11 -4.11
CA LEU A 41 -4.44 -3.75 -3.57
C LEU A 41 -3.57 -5.01 -3.38
N PRO A 42 -2.27 -4.95 -3.71
CA PRO A 42 -1.40 -6.14 -3.66
C PRO A 42 -1.29 -6.74 -2.26
N TRP A 43 -1.24 -5.92 -1.21
CA TRP A 43 -1.21 -6.39 0.19
C TRP A 43 -2.52 -6.97 0.73
N ARG A 44 -3.55 -7.02 -0.10
CA ARG A 44 -4.82 -7.73 0.16
C ARG A 44 -4.94 -9.04 -0.61
N GLY A 45 -3.87 -9.46 -1.32
CA GLY A 45 -3.87 -10.64 -2.17
C GLY A 45 -4.69 -10.47 -3.46
N ASP A 46 -5.03 -9.25 -3.84
CA ASP A 46 -5.73 -8.99 -5.08
C ASP A 46 -4.81 -9.17 -6.29
N GLN A 47 -5.40 -9.60 -7.40
CA GLN A 47 -4.72 -9.62 -8.69
C GLN A 47 -4.71 -8.23 -9.35
N PRO A 48 -3.65 -7.89 -10.11
CA PRO A 48 -3.65 -6.71 -10.95
C PRO A 48 -4.80 -6.77 -11.98
N PRO A 49 -5.27 -5.63 -12.52
CA PRO A 49 -4.75 -4.29 -12.29
C PRO A 49 -5.19 -3.72 -10.93
N TYR A 50 -4.25 -3.08 -10.22
CA TYR A 50 -4.54 -2.45 -8.94
C TYR A 50 -5.24 -1.10 -9.13
N SER A 51 -6.17 -0.78 -8.22
CA SER A 51 -6.92 0.46 -8.26
C SER A 51 -6.02 1.62 -7.84
N LYS A 52 -5.52 2.39 -8.82
CA LYS A 52 -4.92 3.70 -8.56
C LYS A 52 -6.06 4.70 -8.33
N THR A 53 -5.85 5.65 -7.44
CA THR A 53 -6.84 6.71 -7.20
C THR A 53 -7.08 7.43 -8.53
N ALA A 54 -8.32 7.40 -9.03
CA ALA A 54 -8.65 8.18 -10.21
C ALA A 54 -8.27 9.63 -9.91
N GLU A 55 -7.37 10.21 -10.71
CA GLU A 55 -7.15 11.64 -10.68
C GLU A 55 -8.51 12.29 -10.89
N VAL A 56 -9.02 12.95 -9.87
CA VAL A 56 -10.14 13.85 -10.04
C VAL A 56 -9.64 14.89 -11.06
N LYS A 57 -10.04 14.71 -12.31
CA LYS A 57 -9.82 15.71 -13.34
C LYS A 57 -10.61 16.94 -12.93
N THR A 58 -10.02 17.75 -12.06
CA THR A 58 -10.42 19.15 -11.95
C THR A 58 -10.02 19.78 -13.26
N THR A 59 -10.98 19.84 -14.16
CA THR A 59 -10.91 20.68 -15.37
C THR A 59 -10.88 22.13 -14.92
N SER A 60 -9.72 22.60 -14.51
CA SER A 60 -9.39 24.01 -14.48
C SER A 60 -8.35 24.23 -15.57
N LYS A 61 -8.85 24.58 -16.73
CA LYS A 61 -8.07 25.16 -17.83
C LYS A 61 -7.33 26.39 -17.31
N ARG A 62 -6.02 26.26 -17.11
CA ARG A 62 -5.08 27.37 -17.24
C ARG A 62 -3.98 26.89 -18.17
N GLU A 63 -4.13 27.30 -19.41
CA GLU A 63 -3.06 27.23 -20.42
C GLU A 63 -1.94 28.14 -19.92
N SER A 64 -0.85 27.53 -19.53
CA SER A 64 0.44 28.20 -19.39
C SER A 64 1.42 27.38 -20.20
N SER A 65 1.71 27.88 -21.39
CA SER A 65 2.73 27.37 -22.30
C SER A 65 4.09 27.58 -21.65
N GLN A 66 4.61 26.58 -20.95
CA GLN A 66 6.02 26.49 -20.65
C GLN A 66 6.59 25.26 -21.33
N VAL A 67 7.24 25.50 -22.44
CA VAL A 67 8.07 24.53 -23.15
C VAL A 67 9.24 24.18 -22.24
N SER A 68 9.27 22.95 -21.73
CA SER A 68 10.37 22.48 -20.90
C SER A 68 11.61 22.23 -21.75
N LEU A 69 12.66 22.99 -21.51
CA LEU A 69 13.97 22.92 -22.17
C LEU A 69 14.80 21.67 -21.82
N THR A 70 14.24 20.70 -21.11
CA THR A 70 14.96 19.50 -20.65
C THR A 70 15.10 18.40 -21.72
N ASN A 71 14.47 18.53 -22.88
CA ASN A 71 14.54 17.51 -23.94
C ASN A 71 15.76 17.66 -24.87
N PHE A 72 16.63 18.65 -24.66
CA PHE A 72 17.73 18.91 -25.58
C PHE A 72 19.08 18.29 -25.18
N PHE A 73 19.22 17.73 -24.00
CA PHE A 73 20.45 17.12 -23.53
C PHE A 73 20.25 15.71 -22.99
N SER A 74 19.97 14.76 -23.89
CA SER A 74 20.09 13.33 -23.56
C SER A 74 21.15 12.70 -24.45
N PRO A 75 22.33 12.29 -23.93
CA PRO A 75 23.27 11.50 -24.70
C PRO A 75 22.69 10.11 -24.94
N LYS A 76 22.63 9.71 -26.22
CA LYS A 76 22.27 8.34 -26.61
C LYS A 76 23.23 7.34 -25.97
N LYS A 77 22.80 6.65 -24.92
CA LYS A 77 23.49 5.46 -24.44
C LYS A 77 23.12 4.27 -25.34
N GLN A 78 24.15 3.70 -25.95
CA GLN A 78 24.09 2.46 -26.71
C GLN A 78 23.57 1.33 -25.79
N LYS A 79 22.56 0.61 -26.26
CA LYS A 79 22.08 -0.64 -25.67
C LYS A 79 23.17 -1.71 -25.78
N LYS A 80 23.74 -2.12 -24.65
CA LYS A 80 24.35 -3.43 -24.53
C LYS A 80 23.22 -4.40 -24.21
N GLU A 81 22.96 -5.33 -25.10
CA GLU A 81 22.10 -6.48 -24.86
C GLU A 81 22.78 -7.38 -23.80
N THR A 82 22.34 -7.29 -22.60
CA THR A 82 22.53 -8.32 -21.57
C THR A 82 21.24 -9.12 -21.51
N GLU A 83 21.35 -10.45 -21.62
CA GLU A 83 20.26 -11.40 -21.45
C GLU A 83 19.47 -11.01 -20.20
N LYS A 84 18.21 -10.63 -20.43
CA LYS A 84 17.27 -10.33 -19.35
C LYS A 84 16.75 -11.66 -18.85
N GLU A 85 17.27 -12.13 -17.70
CA GLU A 85 16.44 -12.99 -16.84
C GLU A 85 15.13 -12.26 -16.58
N GLU A 86 14.01 -12.87 -16.97
CA GLU A 86 12.70 -12.32 -16.68
C GLU A 86 12.58 -12.16 -15.16
N PRO A 87 12.21 -10.97 -14.65
CA PRO A 87 12.08 -10.76 -13.21
C PRO A 87 11.01 -11.72 -12.72
N LYS A 88 11.37 -12.64 -11.83
CA LYS A 88 10.43 -13.50 -11.12
C LYS A 88 9.41 -12.60 -10.44
N THR A 89 8.22 -12.51 -11.02
CA THR A 89 7.13 -11.71 -10.48
C THR A 89 6.70 -12.35 -9.16
N TYR A 90 6.74 -11.61 -8.07
CA TYR A 90 6.21 -12.09 -6.79
C TYR A 90 4.72 -12.34 -6.94
N ASP A 91 4.31 -13.59 -6.78
CA ASP A 91 2.91 -13.99 -6.94
C ASP A 91 2.20 -13.90 -5.58
N PHE A 92 1.58 -12.77 -5.31
CA PHE A 92 0.84 -12.52 -4.08
C PHE A 92 -0.31 -13.51 -3.84
N VAL A 93 -0.80 -14.17 -4.88
CA VAL A 93 -1.86 -15.18 -4.77
C VAL A 93 -1.28 -16.52 -4.36
N LYS A 94 -0.15 -16.89 -4.92
CA LYS A 94 0.52 -18.16 -4.64
C LYS A 94 1.25 -18.14 -3.31
N GLU A 95 1.97 -17.05 -3.01
CA GLU A 95 2.72 -16.89 -1.76
C GLU A 95 1.82 -16.56 -0.57
N GLY A 96 0.62 -16.03 -0.84
CA GLY A 96 -0.34 -15.63 0.18
C GLY A 96 0.01 -14.32 0.89
N ILE A 97 -0.94 -13.86 1.70
CA ILE A 97 -0.73 -12.74 2.61
C ILE A 97 -0.13 -13.28 3.90
N THR A 98 0.99 -12.72 4.32
CA THR A 98 1.67 -13.08 5.57
C THR A 98 1.66 -11.89 6.53
N GLY A 99 1.77 -12.12 7.83
CA GLY A 99 1.91 -11.03 8.80
C GLY A 99 3.10 -10.10 8.48
N TYR A 100 4.16 -10.63 7.87
CA TYR A 100 5.29 -9.84 7.37
C TYR A 100 4.86 -8.91 6.22
N SER A 101 4.15 -9.43 5.23
CA SER A 101 3.72 -8.66 4.07
C SER A 101 2.73 -7.55 4.44
N GLU A 102 1.81 -7.83 5.36
CA GLU A 102 0.90 -6.83 5.93
C GLU A 102 1.68 -5.76 6.69
N TYR A 103 2.58 -6.16 7.59
CA TYR A 103 3.40 -5.22 8.37
C TYR A 103 4.20 -4.27 7.46
N VAL A 104 4.80 -4.78 6.38
CA VAL A 104 5.51 -3.96 5.40
C VAL A 104 4.58 -2.93 4.78
N SER A 105 3.38 -3.33 4.34
CA SER A 105 2.42 -2.43 3.72
C SER A 105 1.98 -1.32 4.67
N GLU A 106 1.70 -1.65 5.93
CA GLU A 106 1.28 -0.69 6.95
C GLU A 106 2.35 0.36 7.23
N ILE A 107 3.62 -0.05 7.33
CA ILE A 107 4.73 0.89 7.50
C ILE A 107 4.94 1.76 6.25
N MET A 108 4.81 1.21 5.05
CA MET A 108 4.93 1.98 3.81
C MET A 108 3.80 3.01 3.65
N LEU A 109 2.59 2.66 4.08
CA LEU A 109 1.40 3.51 3.99
C LEU A 109 1.40 4.68 4.97
N GLN A 110 2.23 4.64 6.03
CA GLN A 110 2.34 5.77 6.96
C GLN A 110 2.75 7.05 6.21
N GLN A 111 1.84 8.04 6.16
CA GLN A 111 2.06 9.33 5.51
C GLN A 111 2.46 9.27 4.02
N THR A 112 2.16 8.17 3.34
CA THR A 112 2.45 7.98 1.92
C THR A 112 1.18 7.60 1.18
N ARG A 113 0.98 8.15 -0.02
CA ARG A 113 -0.20 7.84 -0.84
C ARG A 113 -0.17 6.38 -1.31
N VAL A 114 -1.34 5.75 -1.31
CA VAL A 114 -1.53 4.36 -1.76
C VAL A 114 -0.92 4.12 -3.13
N ASP A 115 -1.15 5.01 -4.09
CA ASP A 115 -0.68 4.87 -5.47
C ASP A 115 0.85 4.80 -5.57
N THR A 116 1.54 5.56 -4.71
CA THR A 116 3.01 5.52 -4.61
C THR A 116 3.50 4.22 -3.96
N VAL A 117 2.73 3.72 -2.98
CA VAL A 117 3.11 2.51 -2.23
C VAL A 117 2.95 1.25 -3.08
N ILE A 118 1.95 1.17 -3.97
CA ILE A 118 1.68 -0.04 -4.78
C ILE A 118 2.95 -0.53 -5.49
N ASP A 119 3.57 0.33 -6.31
CA ASP A 119 4.72 -0.04 -7.12
C ASP A 119 5.95 -0.36 -6.24
N LYS A 120 6.14 0.37 -5.15
CA LYS A 120 7.24 0.17 -4.20
C LYS A 120 7.08 -1.10 -3.38
N TYR A 121 5.87 -1.41 -2.95
CA TYR A 121 5.56 -2.63 -2.24
C TYR A 121 5.82 -3.87 -3.09
N ILE A 122 5.42 -3.86 -4.36
CA ILE A 122 5.68 -4.96 -5.28
C ILE A 122 7.19 -5.20 -5.43
N GLN A 123 7.97 -4.13 -5.70
CA GLN A 123 9.43 -4.22 -5.80
C GLN A 123 10.08 -4.72 -4.50
N TRP A 124 9.58 -4.26 -3.35
CA TRP A 124 10.06 -4.69 -2.05
C TRP A 124 9.83 -6.18 -1.81
N MET A 125 8.60 -6.65 -2.05
CA MET A 125 8.25 -8.06 -1.85
C MET A 125 8.96 -9.00 -2.81
N GLN A 126 9.28 -8.54 -4.02
CA GLN A 126 10.12 -9.29 -4.97
C GLN A 126 11.55 -9.47 -4.44
N ARG A 127 12.12 -8.45 -3.82
CA ARG A 127 13.50 -8.49 -3.31
C ARG A 127 13.60 -9.09 -1.91
N PHE A 128 12.65 -8.76 -1.05
CA PHE A 128 12.59 -9.18 0.35
C PHE A 128 11.27 -9.89 0.66
N PRO A 129 11.03 -11.11 0.16
CA PRO A 129 9.76 -11.82 0.35
C PRO A 129 9.55 -12.32 1.79
N THR A 130 10.60 -12.37 2.60
CA THR A 130 10.55 -12.92 3.97
C THR A 130 11.29 -12.04 4.97
N ILE A 131 10.98 -12.21 6.26
CA ILE A 131 11.73 -11.57 7.36
C ILE A 131 13.22 -11.91 7.28
N LYS A 132 13.56 -13.15 6.92
CA LYS A 132 14.95 -13.58 6.78
C LYS A 132 15.66 -12.76 5.70
N SER A 133 15.12 -12.70 4.49
CA SER A 133 15.73 -11.94 3.39
C SER A 133 15.91 -10.46 3.71
N LEU A 134 14.95 -9.86 4.47
CA LEU A 134 15.08 -8.48 4.93
C LEU A 134 16.14 -8.33 6.04
N SER A 135 16.28 -9.31 6.93
CA SER A 135 17.27 -9.25 8.00
C SER A 135 18.72 -9.25 7.48
N GLU A 136 18.93 -9.87 6.32
CA GLU A 136 20.22 -10.00 5.63
C GLU A 136 20.50 -8.82 4.66
N ALA A 137 19.51 -7.92 4.46
CA ALA A 137 19.62 -6.81 3.54
C ALA A 137 20.68 -5.77 3.93
N THR A 138 21.35 -5.20 2.92
CA THR A 138 22.25 -4.05 3.12
C THR A 138 21.46 -2.75 3.19
N GLU A 139 22.07 -1.72 3.78
CA GLU A 139 21.42 -0.39 3.86
C GLU A 139 21.22 0.24 2.47
N GLU A 140 22.14 0.00 1.55
CA GLU A 140 22.08 0.51 0.19
C GLU A 140 20.90 -0.10 -0.58
N GLU A 141 20.70 -1.43 -0.49
CA GLU A 141 19.56 -2.12 -1.10
C GLU A 141 18.24 -1.59 -0.56
N VAL A 142 18.14 -1.47 0.76
CA VAL A 142 16.95 -0.96 1.43
C VAL A 142 16.64 0.48 1.02
N ASN A 143 17.64 1.35 1.05
CA ASN A 143 17.47 2.76 0.69
C ASN A 143 17.10 2.94 -0.79
N SER A 144 17.66 2.13 -1.68
CA SER A 144 17.34 2.14 -3.10
C SER A 144 15.86 1.82 -3.36
N LEU A 145 15.34 0.76 -2.73
CA LEU A 145 13.94 0.37 -2.87
C LEU A 145 12.98 1.33 -2.16
N TRP A 146 13.42 1.95 -1.05
CA TRP A 146 12.63 2.92 -0.31
C TRP A 146 12.56 4.30 -0.96
N SER A 147 13.40 4.54 -1.96
CA SER A 147 13.47 5.83 -2.66
C SER A 147 12.08 6.24 -3.19
N GLY A 148 11.66 7.46 -2.88
CA GLY A 148 10.36 8.02 -3.24
C GLY A 148 9.25 7.85 -2.18
N LEU A 149 9.44 7.04 -1.13
CA LEU A 149 8.48 6.91 -0.03
C LEU A 149 8.67 7.98 1.06
N GLY A 150 9.87 8.57 1.15
CA GLY A 150 10.23 9.50 2.21
C GLY A 150 10.39 8.86 3.60
N TYR A 151 10.72 9.68 4.60
CA TYR A 151 10.85 9.22 5.99
C TYR A 151 11.65 7.92 6.15
N TYR A 152 12.90 7.91 5.71
CA TYR A 152 13.80 6.74 5.64
C TYR A 152 14.00 6.00 6.97
N ARG A 153 13.76 6.65 8.10
CA ARG A 153 13.77 5.99 9.42
C ARG A 153 12.81 4.80 9.51
N ARG A 154 11.69 4.83 8.77
CA ARG A 154 10.73 3.72 8.72
C ARG A 154 11.37 2.46 8.12
N ALA A 155 12.13 2.62 7.03
CA ALA A 155 12.87 1.52 6.44
C ALA A 155 13.91 0.93 7.40
N GLN A 156 14.64 1.80 8.11
CA GLN A 156 15.61 1.36 9.12
C GLN A 156 14.95 0.58 10.26
N TYR A 157 13.75 1.01 10.71
CA TYR A 157 13.01 0.27 11.74
C TYR A 157 12.49 -1.07 11.23
N LEU A 158 12.05 -1.17 9.96
CA LEU A 158 11.69 -2.43 9.34
C LEU A 158 12.86 -3.44 9.38
N VAL A 159 14.06 -3.01 8.97
CA VAL A 159 15.26 -3.86 8.98
C VAL A 159 15.66 -4.26 10.41
N LYS A 160 15.65 -3.29 11.34
CA LYS A 160 15.96 -3.59 12.75
C LYS A 160 14.97 -4.60 13.34
N GLY A 161 13.68 -4.40 13.10
CA GLY A 161 12.62 -5.32 13.53
C GLY A 161 12.81 -6.72 12.95
N ALA A 162 13.10 -6.82 11.65
CA ALA A 162 13.36 -8.09 10.98
C ALA A 162 14.58 -8.82 11.60
N ARG A 163 15.65 -8.10 11.89
CA ARG A 163 16.86 -8.68 12.54
C ARG A 163 16.56 -9.19 13.95
N VAL A 164 15.79 -8.46 14.75
CA VAL A 164 15.40 -8.89 16.09
C VAL A 164 14.51 -10.13 16.04
N LEU A 165 13.46 -10.10 15.23
CA LEU A 165 12.54 -11.23 15.08
C LEU A 165 13.25 -12.46 14.57
N PHE A 166 14.07 -12.33 13.53
CA PHE A 166 14.81 -13.47 12.98
C PHE A 166 15.73 -14.12 13.99
N ARG A 167 16.45 -13.33 14.80
CA ARG A 167 17.30 -13.86 15.90
C ARG A 167 16.47 -14.62 16.94
N SER A 168 15.32 -14.10 17.32
CA SER A 168 14.44 -14.75 18.31
C SER A 168 13.93 -16.11 17.83
N PHE A 169 13.62 -16.24 16.53
CA PHE A 169 13.15 -17.51 15.95
C PHE A 169 14.26 -18.54 15.74
N VAL A 170 15.51 -18.13 15.57
CA VAL A 170 16.64 -19.05 15.36
C VAL A 170 17.18 -19.62 16.68
N HIS A 171 16.90 -18.96 17.82
CA HIS A 171 17.42 -19.34 19.13
C HIS A 171 16.34 -19.94 20.05
N SER A 172 15.14 -20.22 19.54
CA SER A 172 14.05 -20.98 20.17
C SER A 172 13.99 -22.39 19.63
#